data_1fa775cb8a7ad65e4d9e9c5c47ee4ffc
#
_entry.id   1fa775cb8a7ad65e4d9e9c5c47ee4ffc
#
_cell.length_a   1.000
_cell.length_b   1.000
_cell.length_c   1.000
_cell.angle_alpha   90.00
_cell.angle_beta   90.00
_cell.angle_gamma   90.00
#
_symmetry.space_group_name_H-M   'P 1'
#
loop_
_entity.id
_entity.type
_entity.pdbx_description
1 polymer ?
#
loop_
_entity_poly.entity_id
_entity_poly.type
_entity_poly.pdbx_seq_one_letter_code
_entity_poly.pdbx_strand_id
1 'polypeptide(L)'
;MKQSSPALKFGVVAATLIFVALGAIPAFAQSSGSFNFNYDETACTDIGGQLGSGTSRNLLDTTMKVSSGSGVALVIRPSAVTGLLTNASMSGKLGGGISTASAQAAVTFSVAVKPLSGQAPPTVIPSAPVTYDDRFLQINTNLFSTLATCTDLAPCTFDVNQTTLSAHSYDYVVTGLSAGNYGVTVSWNTNTTATAPSTALACVGPVVITAQQVKIFQQSNGISF
;
A
#
# COMPACT_ATOMS: atom_id res chain seq x y z
N MET A 1 50.31 73.25 -13.52
CA MET A 1 50.18 71.91 -14.07
C MET A 1 49.96 70.91 -12.94
N LYS A 2 48.73 70.40 -12.76
CA LYS A 2 48.39 69.50 -11.69
C LYS A 2 48.24 68.08 -12.30
N GLN A 3 49.20 67.18 -12.04
CA GLN A 3 49.13 65.77 -12.45
C GLN A 3 48.12 65.05 -11.55
N SER A 4 47.05 64.66 -12.10
CA SER A 4 46.12 63.79 -11.43
C SER A 4 46.60 62.32 -11.52
N SER A 5 46.87 61.72 -10.37
CA SER A 5 47.34 60.34 -10.24
C SER A 5 46.32 59.33 -10.70
N PRO A 6 46.68 58.39 -11.59
CA PRO A 6 45.71 57.34 -12.10
C PRO A 6 45.48 56.19 -11.12
N ALA A 7 46.12 56.19 -9.94
CA ALA A 7 46.06 55.06 -9.00
C ALA A 7 44.72 54.87 -8.30
N LEU A 8 43.83 55.87 -8.25
CA LEU A 8 42.57 55.78 -7.48
C LEU A 8 41.46 55.10 -8.23
N LYS A 9 41.54 54.98 -9.57
CA LYS A 9 40.48 54.36 -10.36
C LYS A 9 40.55 52.82 -10.42
N PHE A 10 41.72 52.22 -10.22
CA PHE A 10 41.89 50.77 -10.24
C PHE A 10 41.43 50.10 -8.94
N GLY A 11 41.51 50.78 -7.79
CA GLY A 11 41.11 50.22 -6.51
C GLY A 11 39.59 49.98 -6.36
N VAL A 12 38.78 50.87 -6.96
CA VAL A 12 37.30 50.76 -6.85
C VAL A 12 36.74 49.62 -7.70
N VAL A 13 37.32 49.36 -8.87
CA VAL A 13 36.88 48.29 -9.75
C VAL A 13 37.26 46.92 -9.19
N ALA A 14 38.42 46.77 -8.55
CA ALA A 14 38.85 45.54 -7.92
C ALA A 14 38.00 45.19 -6.67
N ALA A 15 37.61 46.20 -5.86
CA ALA A 15 36.76 45.99 -4.70
C ALA A 15 35.33 45.54 -5.08
N THR A 16 34.77 46.08 -6.18
CA THR A 16 33.43 45.71 -6.66
C THR A 16 33.38 44.26 -7.23
N LEU A 17 34.44 43.82 -7.89
CA LEU A 17 34.53 42.45 -8.41
C LEU A 17 34.66 41.40 -7.28
N ILE A 18 35.34 41.73 -6.18
CA ILE A 18 35.46 40.82 -5.03
C ILE A 18 34.12 40.67 -4.30
N PHE A 19 33.30 41.73 -4.20
CA PHE A 19 31.98 41.64 -3.57
C PHE A 19 30.96 40.81 -4.38
N VAL A 20 31.05 40.85 -5.71
CA VAL A 20 30.18 40.03 -6.57
C VAL A 20 30.59 38.56 -6.53
N ALA A 21 31.87 38.24 -6.38
CA ALA A 21 32.35 36.86 -6.27
C ALA A 21 32.01 36.20 -4.92
N LEU A 22 31.91 36.99 -3.82
CA LEU A 22 31.50 36.47 -2.50
C LEU A 22 29.99 36.28 -2.35
N GLY A 23 29.18 36.88 -3.22
CA GLY A 23 27.71 36.78 -3.19
C GLY A 23 27.13 35.52 -3.91
N ALA A 24 27.91 34.84 -4.70
CA ALA A 24 27.51 33.59 -5.36
C ALA A 24 27.85 32.37 -4.51
N ILE A 25 27.28 32.30 -3.30
CA ILE A 25 27.25 31.03 -2.58
C ILE A 25 26.30 30.14 -3.41
N PRO A 26 26.80 29.04 -4.03
CA PRO A 26 25.88 28.10 -4.67
C PRO A 26 24.90 27.63 -3.61
N ALA A 27 23.64 28.01 -3.76
CA ALA A 27 22.58 27.43 -3.00
C ALA A 27 22.53 25.95 -3.41
N PHE A 28 23.24 25.11 -2.68
CA PHE A 28 23.03 23.68 -2.75
C PHE A 28 21.60 23.47 -2.28
N ALA A 29 20.69 23.35 -3.22
CA ALA A 29 19.36 22.81 -2.96
C ALA A 29 19.60 21.38 -2.45
N GLN A 30 19.78 21.25 -1.15
CA GLN A 30 19.77 19.94 -0.52
C GLN A 30 18.37 19.38 -0.74
N SER A 31 18.25 18.46 -1.67
CA SER A 31 17.13 17.55 -1.71
C SER A 31 17.12 16.82 -0.35
N SER A 32 16.35 17.34 0.59
CA SER A 32 16.24 16.78 1.93
C SER A 32 15.28 15.59 1.99
N GLY A 33 14.83 15.08 0.85
CA GLY A 33 13.94 13.95 0.77
C GLY A 33 14.68 12.64 1.05
N SER A 34 14.43 12.00 2.19
CA SER A 34 14.82 10.63 2.40
C SER A 34 13.88 9.72 1.62
N PHE A 35 14.45 8.71 0.95
CA PHE A 35 13.72 7.66 0.26
C PHE A 35 14.29 6.32 0.72
N ASN A 36 13.43 5.36 0.99
CA ASN A 36 13.82 3.98 1.25
C ASN A 36 12.79 3.04 0.67
N PHE A 37 13.20 1.81 0.41
CA PHE A 37 12.32 0.74 -0.08
C PHE A 37 12.72 -0.59 0.53
N ASN A 38 11.80 -1.53 0.50
CA ASN A 38 12.04 -2.94 0.76
C ASN A 38 11.08 -3.75 -0.12
N TYR A 39 11.36 -5.03 -0.35
CA TYR A 39 10.53 -5.87 -1.18
C TYR A 39 10.53 -7.32 -0.71
N ASP A 40 9.49 -8.04 -1.09
CA ASP A 40 9.34 -9.48 -0.92
C ASP A 40 8.90 -10.08 -2.26
N GLU A 41 9.63 -11.06 -2.74
CA GLU A 41 9.33 -11.76 -3.99
C GLU A 41 8.36 -12.93 -3.79
N THR A 42 7.92 -13.19 -2.58
CA THR A 42 7.04 -14.31 -2.25
C THR A 42 5.76 -14.23 -3.08
N ALA A 43 5.66 -15.11 -4.05
CA ALA A 43 4.58 -15.18 -5.00
C ALA A 43 3.45 -16.02 -4.45
N CYS A 44 2.61 -15.91 -3.69
CA CYS A 44 1.55 -16.75 -3.11
C CYS A 44 1.94 -17.33 -1.76
N THR A 45 1.56 -16.72 -0.72
CA THR A 45 1.38 -17.43 0.53
C THR A 45 0.13 -18.30 0.37
N ASP A 46 0.35 -19.56 0.03
CA ASP A 46 -0.70 -20.58 0.08
C ASP A 46 -1.14 -20.69 1.53
N ILE A 47 -2.25 -20.05 1.82
CA ILE A 47 -2.85 -20.16 3.13
C ILE A 47 -3.69 -21.40 3.09
N GLY A 48 -2.95 -22.47 3.28
CA GLY A 48 -3.45 -23.81 3.47
C GLY A 48 -4.53 -24.16 2.47
N GLY A 49 -4.24 -24.98 1.52
CA GLY A 49 -5.23 -25.67 0.69
C GLY A 49 -6.23 -26.46 1.52
N GLN A 50 -6.60 -25.93 2.65
CA GLN A 50 -7.70 -26.36 3.50
C GLN A 50 -8.95 -25.76 2.89
N LEU A 51 -9.75 -26.62 2.36
CA LEU A 51 -11.17 -26.42 2.13
C LEU A 51 -11.78 -25.73 3.37
N GLY A 52 -12.01 -24.42 3.30
CA GLY A 52 -12.61 -23.78 4.44
C GLY A 52 -12.26 -22.29 4.57
N SER A 53 -11.67 -21.95 5.64
CA SER A 53 -11.33 -20.56 6.01
C SER A 53 -9.91 -20.49 6.51
N GLY A 54 -9.20 -19.44 6.09
CA GLY A 54 -7.83 -19.22 6.53
C GLY A 54 -7.49 -17.73 6.55
N THR A 55 -6.61 -17.37 7.48
CA THR A 55 -6.03 -16.03 7.53
C THR A 55 -4.52 -16.17 7.68
N SER A 56 -3.75 -15.47 6.84
CA SER A 56 -2.32 -15.33 7.01
C SER A 56 -1.96 -13.86 7.08
N ARG A 57 -0.94 -13.58 7.87
CA ARG A 57 -0.37 -12.26 8.01
C ARG A 57 1.11 -12.29 7.70
N ASN A 58 1.50 -11.44 6.78
CA ASN A 58 2.90 -11.20 6.44
C ASN A 58 3.25 -9.74 6.70
N LEU A 59 4.53 -9.46 6.84
CA LEU A 59 5.01 -8.10 7.11
C LEU A 59 6.34 -7.84 6.41
N LEU A 60 6.58 -6.58 6.11
CA LEU A 60 7.81 -6.08 5.52
C LEU A 60 8.19 -4.75 6.20
N ASP A 61 9.42 -4.65 6.68
CA ASP A 61 9.89 -3.52 7.45
C ASP A 61 10.94 -2.70 6.70
N THR A 62 10.96 -1.39 6.96
CA THR A 62 12.04 -0.50 6.55
C THR A 62 12.24 0.61 7.57
N THR A 63 13.32 1.36 7.46
CA THR A 63 13.62 2.49 8.36
C THR A 63 13.72 3.79 7.57
N MET A 64 13.08 4.85 8.06
CA MET A 64 13.13 6.18 7.47
C MET A 64 13.77 7.18 8.42
N LYS A 65 14.74 7.94 7.90
CA LYS A 65 15.28 9.11 8.60
C LYS A 65 14.50 10.34 8.15
N VAL A 66 13.88 11.01 9.10
CA VAL A 66 13.15 12.26 8.88
C VAL A 66 14.04 13.43 9.25
N SER A 67 14.21 14.37 8.32
CA SER A 67 14.97 15.60 8.56
C SER A 67 14.17 16.60 9.40
N SER A 68 14.86 17.57 10.01
CA SER A 68 14.23 18.67 10.72
C SER A 68 13.51 19.63 9.76
N GLY A 69 12.39 20.18 10.19
CA GLY A 69 11.62 21.20 9.46
C GLY A 69 10.13 21.10 9.70
N SER A 70 9.42 22.22 9.54
CA SER A 70 7.97 22.25 9.59
C SER A 70 7.36 21.68 8.30
N GLY A 71 6.20 21.06 8.38
CA GLY A 71 5.47 20.54 7.24
C GLY A 71 6.09 19.29 6.62
N VAL A 72 6.85 18.51 7.39
CA VAL A 72 7.40 17.23 6.93
C VAL A 72 6.35 16.14 7.08
N ALA A 73 6.18 15.33 6.05
CA ALA A 73 5.37 14.13 6.05
C ALA A 73 6.12 12.98 5.39
N LEU A 74 5.68 11.74 5.63
CA LEU A 74 6.09 10.59 4.83
C LEU A 74 4.91 10.14 3.98
N VAL A 75 5.22 9.77 2.75
CA VAL A 75 4.33 8.99 1.89
C VAL A 75 4.87 7.57 1.85
N ILE A 76 4.05 6.62 2.26
CA ILE A 76 4.38 5.19 2.26
C ILE A 76 3.44 4.53 1.28
N ARG A 77 4.01 3.86 0.28
CA ARG A 77 3.24 3.20 -0.77
C ARG A 77 3.59 1.71 -0.80
N PRO A 78 2.75 0.86 -0.21
CA PRO A 78 2.76 -0.56 -0.53
C PRO A 78 2.25 -0.75 -1.96
N SER A 79 2.94 -1.58 -2.73
CA SER A 79 2.54 -2.00 -4.07
C SER A 79 2.65 -3.52 -4.13
N ALA A 80 1.61 -4.19 -4.58
CA ALA A 80 1.57 -5.64 -4.61
C ALA A 80 0.77 -6.15 -5.81
N VAL A 81 1.13 -7.33 -6.26
CA VAL A 81 0.28 -8.14 -7.12
C VAL A 81 -0.57 -9.04 -6.23
N THR A 82 -1.88 -9.02 -6.42
CA THR A 82 -2.83 -9.90 -5.72
C THR A 82 -3.43 -10.90 -6.69
N GLY A 83 -3.59 -12.13 -6.25
CA GLY A 83 -4.29 -13.20 -6.98
C GLY A 83 -5.42 -13.74 -6.11
N LEU A 84 -6.65 -13.73 -6.62
CA LEU A 84 -7.78 -14.33 -5.96
C LEU A 84 -8.35 -15.47 -6.81
N LEU A 85 -8.64 -16.61 -6.16
CA LEU A 85 -9.41 -17.70 -6.71
C LEU A 85 -10.59 -17.96 -5.79
N THR A 86 -11.78 -17.99 -6.37
CA THR A 86 -13.00 -18.42 -5.70
C THR A 86 -13.71 -19.45 -6.57
N ASN A 87 -13.99 -20.59 -5.99
CA ASN A 87 -14.77 -21.65 -6.61
C ASN A 87 -16.00 -21.93 -5.73
N ALA A 88 -17.17 -21.54 -6.20
CA ALA A 88 -18.42 -21.94 -5.57
C ALA A 88 -18.95 -23.19 -6.27
N SER A 89 -19.06 -24.26 -5.52
CA SER A 89 -19.49 -25.59 -6.00
C SER A 89 -20.71 -26.07 -5.21
N MET A 90 -21.68 -26.61 -5.91
CA MET A 90 -22.86 -27.22 -5.28
C MET A 90 -23.42 -28.32 -6.13
N SER A 91 -24.16 -29.23 -5.47
CA SER A 91 -24.96 -30.24 -6.11
C SER A 91 -26.42 -30.13 -5.69
N GLY A 92 -27.32 -30.48 -6.58
CA GLY A 92 -28.76 -30.42 -6.30
C GLY A 92 -29.56 -31.36 -7.19
N LYS A 93 -30.84 -31.55 -6.81
CA LYS A 93 -31.81 -32.38 -7.51
C LYS A 93 -33.14 -31.66 -7.68
N LEU A 94 -33.99 -32.14 -8.58
CA LEU A 94 -35.34 -31.64 -8.75
C LEU A 94 -36.14 -31.77 -7.43
N GLY A 95 -36.78 -30.66 -7.03
CA GLY A 95 -37.56 -30.61 -5.77
C GLY A 95 -36.73 -30.66 -4.50
N GLY A 96 -35.40 -30.56 -4.58
CA GLY A 96 -34.51 -30.44 -3.43
C GLY A 96 -34.70 -29.12 -2.68
N GLY A 97 -34.35 -29.12 -1.39
CA GLY A 97 -34.34 -27.88 -0.58
C GLY A 97 -33.36 -26.85 -1.12
N ILE A 98 -33.65 -25.58 -0.83
CA ILE A 98 -32.74 -24.47 -1.19
C ILE A 98 -31.54 -24.49 -0.25
N SER A 99 -30.37 -24.57 -0.82
CA SER A 99 -29.09 -24.37 -0.11
C SER A 99 -28.23 -23.34 -0.84
N THR A 100 -27.27 -22.79 -0.16
CA THR A 100 -26.32 -21.82 -0.72
C THR A 100 -24.90 -22.34 -0.57
N ALA A 101 -24.07 -22.07 -1.58
CA ALA A 101 -22.64 -22.26 -1.54
C ALA A 101 -21.96 -20.91 -1.76
N SER A 102 -20.94 -20.63 -1.00
CA SER A 102 -20.20 -19.36 -1.10
C SER A 102 -18.71 -19.57 -0.99
N ALA A 103 -17.96 -18.67 -1.62
CA ALA A 103 -16.52 -18.55 -1.51
C ALA A 103 -16.14 -17.08 -1.50
N GLN A 104 -15.26 -16.69 -0.58
CA GLN A 104 -14.70 -15.34 -0.50
C GLN A 104 -13.19 -15.42 -0.36
N ALA A 105 -12.51 -14.53 -1.05
CA ALA A 105 -11.07 -14.29 -0.91
C ALA A 105 -10.81 -12.79 -0.88
N ALA A 106 -10.02 -12.33 0.07
CA ALA A 106 -9.70 -10.91 0.23
C ALA A 106 -8.24 -10.70 0.63
N VAL A 107 -7.68 -9.53 0.25
CA VAL A 107 -6.35 -9.07 0.62
C VAL A 107 -6.45 -7.65 1.16
N THR A 108 -5.92 -7.43 2.36
CA THR A 108 -5.86 -6.10 2.99
C THR A 108 -4.44 -5.73 3.37
N PHE A 109 -4.11 -4.45 3.24
CA PHE A 109 -2.83 -3.89 3.65
C PHE A 109 -3.02 -2.89 4.79
N SER A 110 -2.02 -2.79 5.68
CA SER A 110 -1.95 -1.78 6.72
C SER A 110 -0.52 -1.31 6.92
N VAL A 111 -0.38 -0.06 7.35
CA VAL A 111 0.91 0.58 7.61
C VAL A 111 0.97 1.01 9.07
N ALA A 112 2.08 0.72 9.72
CA ALA A 112 2.42 1.22 11.04
C ALA A 112 3.75 1.97 10.99
N VAL A 113 3.83 3.10 11.69
CA VAL A 113 5.06 3.89 11.81
C VAL A 113 5.34 4.13 13.28
N LYS A 114 6.54 3.78 13.72
CA LYS A 114 6.96 3.90 15.11
C LYS A 114 8.25 4.72 15.20
N PRO A 115 8.34 5.68 16.13
CA PRO A 115 9.59 6.37 16.43
C PRO A 115 10.60 5.38 17.02
N LEU A 116 11.88 5.52 16.63
CA LEU A 116 12.97 4.67 17.14
C LEU A 116 13.79 5.35 18.23
N SER A 117 13.58 6.64 18.49
CA SER A 117 14.37 7.42 19.45
C SER A 117 13.58 8.56 20.09
N GLY A 118 12.65 8.24 20.98
CA GLY A 118 12.01 9.20 21.89
C GLY A 118 11.09 10.27 21.27
N GLN A 119 10.82 10.21 19.96
CA GLN A 119 9.86 11.10 19.31
C GLN A 119 8.42 10.71 19.70
N ALA A 120 7.49 11.67 19.58
CA ALA A 120 6.07 11.37 19.70
C ALA A 120 5.60 10.43 18.58
N PRO A 121 4.62 9.55 18.84
CA PRO A 121 4.04 8.71 17.81
C PRO A 121 3.41 9.57 16.71
N PRO A 122 3.70 9.29 15.41
CA PRO A 122 3.08 9.98 14.30
C PRO A 122 1.66 9.46 14.02
N THR A 123 0.92 10.21 13.21
CA THR A 123 -0.40 9.82 12.73
C THR A 123 -0.29 9.25 11.32
N VAL A 124 -0.81 8.04 11.11
CA VAL A 124 -0.90 7.38 9.80
C VAL A 124 -2.31 7.54 9.26
N ILE A 125 -2.45 7.94 8.01
CA ILE A 125 -3.72 8.17 7.31
C ILE A 125 -3.74 7.37 6.00
N PRO A 126 -4.71 6.46 5.80
CA PRO A 126 -5.72 6.05 6.75
C PRO A 126 -5.13 5.21 7.90
N SER A 127 -5.77 5.23 9.06
CA SER A 127 -5.38 4.40 10.21
C SER A 127 -5.94 2.96 10.13
N ALA A 128 -6.97 2.77 9.34
CA ALA A 128 -7.59 1.46 9.09
C ALA A 128 -6.87 0.73 7.94
N PRO A 129 -6.93 -0.62 7.91
CA PRO A 129 -6.47 -1.39 6.77
C PRO A 129 -7.21 -1.01 5.48
N VAL A 130 -6.49 -1.02 4.36
CA VAL A 130 -7.03 -0.77 3.01
C VAL A 130 -7.17 -2.10 2.30
N THR A 131 -8.36 -2.38 1.77
CA THR A 131 -8.61 -3.56 0.95
C THR A 131 -8.03 -3.31 -0.43
N TYR A 132 -7.12 -4.18 -0.85
CA TYR A 132 -6.53 -4.18 -2.19
C TYR A 132 -7.38 -4.99 -3.16
N ASP A 133 -7.89 -6.11 -2.67
CA ASP A 133 -8.75 -6.96 -3.49
C ASP A 133 -9.72 -7.71 -2.58
N ASP A 134 -10.97 -7.88 -3.03
CA ASP A 134 -12.00 -8.65 -2.34
C ASP A 134 -12.97 -9.24 -3.38
N ARG A 135 -13.22 -10.53 -3.27
CA ARG A 135 -14.17 -11.21 -4.11
C ARG A 135 -15.04 -12.12 -3.26
N PHE A 136 -16.34 -11.93 -3.40
CA PHE A 136 -17.36 -12.78 -2.85
C PHE A 136 -18.18 -13.40 -3.98
N LEU A 137 -18.31 -14.73 -3.95
CA LEU A 137 -19.11 -15.50 -4.88
C LEU A 137 -20.11 -16.33 -4.09
N GLN A 138 -21.37 -16.25 -4.46
CA GLN A 138 -22.45 -17.04 -3.86
C GLN A 138 -23.37 -17.57 -4.93
N ILE A 139 -23.72 -18.85 -4.82
CA ILE A 139 -24.72 -19.54 -5.67
C ILE A 139 -25.75 -20.25 -4.79
N ASN A 140 -26.92 -20.51 -5.33
CA ASN A 140 -27.97 -21.25 -4.64
C ASN A 140 -28.56 -22.36 -5.51
N THR A 141 -29.18 -23.32 -4.88
CA THR A 141 -29.73 -24.52 -5.54
C THR A 141 -31.03 -24.29 -6.31
N ASN A 142 -31.60 -23.07 -6.32
CA ASN A 142 -32.79 -22.77 -7.11
C ASN A 142 -32.63 -23.15 -8.59
N LEU A 143 -31.42 -23.10 -9.11
CA LEU A 143 -31.08 -23.51 -10.46
C LEU A 143 -31.52 -24.94 -10.74
N PHE A 144 -31.42 -25.87 -9.76
CA PHE A 144 -31.73 -27.28 -9.92
C PHE A 144 -33.21 -27.59 -9.71
N SER A 145 -33.96 -26.72 -9.06
CA SER A 145 -35.37 -26.97 -8.70
C SER A 145 -36.29 -27.18 -9.91
N THR A 146 -35.86 -26.69 -11.09
CA THR A 146 -36.61 -26.79 -12.35
C THR A 146 -36.00 -27.77 -13.37
N LEU A 147 -34.83 -28.33 -13.07
CA LEU A 147 -34.12 -29.24 -13.98
C LEU A 147 -34.55 -30.68 -13.76
N ALA A 148 -35.48 -31.17 -14.60
CA ALA A 148 -36.03 -32.52 -14.51
C ALA A 148 -35.02 -33.67 -14.64
N THR A 149 -33.82 -33.37 -15.15
CA THR A 149 -32.71 -34.35 -15.30
C THR A 149 -31.90 -34.54 -14.01
N CYS A 150 -32.05 -33.66 -13.02
CA CYS A 150 -31.33 -33.74 -11.75
C CYS A 150 -32.15 -34.59 -10.76
N THR A 151 -31.82 -35.86 -10.63
CA THR A 151 -32.54 -36.82 -9.79
C THR A 151 -31.74 -37.21 -8.55
N ASP A 152 -32.36 -37.99 -7.63
CA ASP A 152 -31.68 -38.56 -6.46
C ASP A 152 -30.52 -39.49 -6.83
N LEU A 153 -30.67 -40.24 -7.93
CA LEU A 153 -29.65 -41.18 -8.42
C LEU A 153 -28.60 -40.52 -9.31
N ALA A 154 -28.94 -39.36 -9.88
CA ALA A 154 -28.06 -38.56 -10.73
C ALA A 154 -28.19 -37.06 -10.39
N PRO A 155 -27.65 -36.62 -9.25
CA PRO A 155 -27.66 -35.19 -8.90
C PRO A 155 -26.84 -34.37 -9.90
N CYS A 156 -27.30 -33.15 -10.20
CA CYS A 156 -26.53 -32.22 -11.01
C CYS A 156 -25.55 -31.48 -10.13
N THR A 157 -24.36 -31.20 -10.69
CA THR A 157 -23.34 -30.33 -10.07
C THR A 157 -23.23 -29.04 -10.88
N PHE A 158 -22.97 -27.97 -10.17
CA PHE A 158 -22.71 -26.65 -10.76
C PHE A 158 -21.53 -26.04 -10.07
N ASP A 159 -20.53 -25.67 -10.85
CA ASP A 159 -19.29 -25.06 -10.38
C ASP A 159 -19.08 -23.72 -11.06
N VAL A 160 -18.82 -22.67 -10.28
CA VAL A 160 -18.38 -21.37 -10.78
C VAL A 160 -16.98 -21.10 -10.25
N ASN A 161 -16.02 -21.06 -11.16
CA ASN A 161 -14.65 -20.77 -10.84
C ASN A 161 -14.28 -19.39 -11.39
N GLN A 162 -13.78 -18.52 -10.52
CA GLN A 162 -13.31 -17.18 -10.89
C GLN A 162 -11.91 -16.96 -10.36
N THR A 163 -11.03 -16.44 -11.23
CA THR A 163 -9.68 -16.04 -10.90
C THR A 163 -9.45 -14.59 -11.28
N THR A 164 -8.71 -13.87 -10.47
CA THR A 164 -8.14 -12.56 -10.83
C THR A 164 -6.68 -12.52 -10.48
N LEU A 165 -5.94 -11.73 -11.26
CA LEU A 165 -4.59 -11.30 -10.97
C LEU A 165 -4.53 -9.81 -11.27
N SER A 166 -4.20 -9.00 -10.27
CA SER A 166 -4.21 -7.54 -10.39
C SER A 166 -3.08 -6.91 -9.58
N ALA A 167 -2.58 -5.77 -10.06
CA ALA A 167 -1.58 -4.98 -9.36
C ALA A 167 -2.24 -3.77 -8.71
N HIS A 168 -1.94 -3.57 -7.43
CA HIS A 168 -2.51 -2.51 -6.61
C HIS A 168 -1.44 -1.71 -5.89
N SER A 169 -1.73 -0.44 -5.63
CA SER A 169 -0.95 0.40 -4.75
C SER A 169 -1.85 1.44 -4.08
N TYR A 170 -1.47 1.88 -2.88
CA TYR A 170 -2.18 2.91 -2.14
C TYR A 170 -1.21 3.78 -1.36
N ASP A 171 -1.44 5.09 -1.31
CA ASP A 171 -0.59 6.03 -0.58
C ASP A 171 -1.11 6.24 0.84
N TYR A 172 -0.30 5.85 1.83
CA TYR A 172 -0.48 6.22 3.22
C TYR A 172 0.32 7.49 3.50
N VAL A 173 -0.33 8.47 4.12
CA VAL A 173 0.32 9.72 4.51
C VAL A 173 0.56 9.71 6.01
N VAL A 174 1.80 10.02 6.41
CA VAL A 174 2.19 10.08 7.83
C VAL A 174 2.51 11.50 8.20
N THR A 175 1.84 12.01 9.20
CA THR A 175 1.97 13.38 9.71
C THR A 175 2.36 13.41 11.18
N GLY A 176 2.63 14.58 11.74
CA GLY A 176 3.07 14.70 13.15
C GLY A 176 4.50 14.24 13.38
N LEU A 177 5.34 14.27 12.35
CA LEU A 177 6.72 13.81 12.40
C LEU A 177 7.65 14.91 12.94
N SER A 178 8.55 14.52 13.82
CA SER A 178 9.72 15.32 14.23
C SER A 178 11.00 14.69 13.66
N ALA A 179 12.11 15.45 13.71
CA ALA A 179 13.38 14.94 13.23
C ALA A 179 13.79 13.65 13.97
N GLY A 180 14.26 12.64 13.25
CA GLY A 180 14.73 11.40 13.82
C GLY A 180 14.48 10.17 12.93
N ASN A 181 14.66 8.99 13.51
CA ASN A 181 14.49 7.73 12.80
C ASN A 181 13.14 7.09 13.17
N TYR A 182 12.48 6.56 12.15
CA TYR A 182 11.19 5.88 12.27
C TYR A 182 11.27 4.50 11.63
N GLY A 183 10.78 3.49 12.33
CA GLY A 183 10.51 2.17 11.75
C GLY A 183 9.17 2.22 11.03
N VAL A 184 9.14 1.75 9.79
CA VAL A 184 7.96 1.63 8.96
C VAL A 184 7.70 0.15 8.75
N THR A 185 6.55 -0.33 9.19
CA THR A 185 6.08 -1.70 8.99
C THR A 185 4.86 -1.67 8.08
N VAL A 186 4.93 -2.38 6.98
CA VAL A 186 3.78 -2.70 6.14
C VAL A 186 3.40 -4.14 6.40
N SER A 187 2.15 -4.39 6.71
CA SER A 187 1.63 -5.75 6.86
C SER A 187 0.45 -5.97 5.93
N TRP A 188 0.33 -7.19 5.44
CA TRP A 188 -0.83 -7.61 4.67
C TRP A 188 -1.42 -8.87 5.24
N ASN A 189 -2.74 -8.96 5.13
CA ASN A 189 -3.51 -10.12 5.51
C ASN A 189 -4.26 -10.63 4.29
N THR A 190 -4.25 -11.94 4.14
CA THR A 190 -5.17 -12.63 3.24
C THR A 190 -6.25 -13.28 4.09
N ASN A 191 -7.47 -13.24 3.65
CA ASN A 191 -8.61 -13.85 4.30
C ASN A 191 -9.40 -14.64 3.27
N THR A 192 -9.68 -15.91 3.59
CA THR A 192 -10.49 -16.79 2.75
C THR A 192 -11.56 -17.45 3.58
N THR A 193 -12.78 -17.53 3.03
CA THR A 193 -13.90 -18.27 3.59
C THR A 193 -14.60 -19.02 2.49
N ALA A 194 -15.00 -20.27 2.75
CA ALA A 194 -15.80 -21.05 1.81
C ALA A 194 -16.70 -22.02 2.55
N THR A 195 -17.90 -22.25 2.00
CA THR A 195 -18.80 -23.33 2.44
C THR A 195 -18.53 -24.58 1.60
N ALA A 196 -18.21 -25.69 2.26
CA ALA A 196 -17.92 -26.94 1.54
C ALA A 196 -19.08 -27.34 0.59
N PRO A 197 -18.79 -27.78 -0.63
CA PRO A 197 -17.50 -28.13 -1.22
C PRO A 197 -16.76 -26.98 -1.92
N SER A 198 -17.23 -25.74 -1.78
CA SER A 198 -16.58 -24.54 -2.35
C SER A 198 -15.18 -24.35 -1.80
N THR A 199 -14.32 -23.65 -2.57
CA THR A 199 -12.95 -23.32 -2.18
C THR A 199 -12.62 -21.86 -2.46
N ALA A 200 -11.72 -21.29 -1.67
CA ALA A 200 -11.19 -19.95 -1.89
C ALA A 200 -9.68 -19.93 -1.63
N LEU A 201 -8.96 -19.13 -2.41
CA LEU A 201 -7.53 -18.92 -2.27
C LEU A 201 -7.21 -17.43 -2.50
N ALA A 202 -6.35 -16.86 -1.68
CA ALA A 202 -5.79 -15.53 -1.87
C ALA A 202 -4.26 -15.59 -1.87
N CYS A 203 -3.66 -14.93 -2.86
CA CYS A 203 -2.23 -14.86 -3.07
C CYS A 203 -1.76 -13.41 -3.05
N VAL A 204 -0.58 -13.16 -2.51
CA VAL A 204 0.07 -11.84 -2.53
C VAL A 204 1.53 -12.00 -2.89
N GLY A 205 1.98 -11.28 -3.90
CA GLY A 205 3.38 -11.21 -4.29
C GLY A 205 3.56 -11.01 -5.80
N PRO A 206 4.65 -10.34 -6.22
CA PRO A 206 5.62 -9.65 -5.36
C PRO A 206 5.04 -8.45 -4.62
N VAL A 207 5.66 -8.09 -3.50
CA VAL A 207 5.32 -6.91 -2.70
C VAL A 207 6.51 -5.97 -2.67
N VAL A 208 6.29 -4.70 -2.93
CA VAL A 208 7.29 -3.64 -2.78
C VAL A 208 6.71 -2.56 -1.88
N ILE A 209 7.47 -2.09 -0.90
CA ILE A 209 7.14 -0.89 -0.15
C ILE A 209 8.12 0.21 -0.52
N THR A 210 7.60 1.40 -0.76
CA THR A 210 8.41 2.61 -0.87
C THR A 210 7.99 3.59 0.22
N ALA A 211 8.95 4.24 0.83
CA ALA A 211 8.74 5.29 1.81
C ALA A 211 9.53 6.52 1.40
N GLN A 212 8.87 7.65 1.30
CA GLN A 212 9.46 8.91 0.83
C GLN A 212 9.10 10.05 1.77
N GLN A 213 10.10 10.83 2.17
CA GLN A 213 9.87 12.09 2.86
C GLN A 213 9.43 13.15 1.85
N VAL A 214 8.34 13.84 2.17
CA VAL A 214 7.80 14.95 1.40
C VAL A 214 7.66 16.19 2.28
N LYS A 215 7.56 17.36 1.66
CA LYS A 215 7.29 18.59 2.36
C LYS A 215 5.93 19.14 1.94
N ILE A 216 5.08 19.39 2.92
CA ILE A 216 3.76 20.01 2.70
C ILE A 216 3.93 21.51 2.76
N PHE A 217 3.75 22.23 1.65
CA PHE A 217 3.89 23.69 1.57
C PHE A 217 2.61 24.45 1.88
N GLN A 218 1.44 23.80 1.71
CA GLN A 218 0.13 24.36 2.04
C GLN A 218 -0.69 23.29 2.73
N GLN A 219 -1.09 23.55 3.98
CA GLN A 219 -2.26 22.88 4.53
C GLN A 219 -3.46 23.56 3.88
N SER A 220 -4.19 22.85 3.04
CA SER A 220 -5.52 23.30 2.64
C SER A 220 -6.40 23.30 3.88
N ASN A 221 -6.62 24.48 4.47
CA ASN A 221 -7.62 24.66 5.50
C ASN A 221 -8.98 24.28 4.90
N GLY A 222 -9.51 23.11 5.21
CA GLY A 222 -10.90 22.86 4.97
C GLY A 222 -11.35 21.59 4.29
N ILE A 223 -10.60 20.48 4.34
CA ILE A 223 -11.21 19.18 4.12
C ILE A 223 -11.16 18.43 5.46
N SER A 224 -12.18 18.63 6.27
CA SER A 224 -12.54 17.66 7.31
C SER A 224 -13.41 16.60 6.65
N PHE A 225 -12.92 15.37 6.65
CA PHE A 225 -13.69 14.18 6.32
C PHE A 225 -14.50 13.75 7.54
#